data_7c4b61c420de2e647becd33d5681c115
#
_entry.id   7c4b61c420de2e647becd33d5681c115
#
_cell.length_a   1.000
_cell.length_b   1.000
_cell.length_c   1.000
_cell.angle_alpha   90.00
_cell.angle_beta   90.00
_cell.angle_gamma   90.00
#
_symmetry.space_group_name_H-M   'P 1'
#
loop_
_entity.id
_entity.type
_entity.pdbx_description
1 polymer ?
#
loop_
_entity_poly.entity_id
_entity_poly.type
_entity_poly.pdbx_seq_one_letter_code
_entity_poly.pdbx_strand_id
1 'polypeptide(L)'
;VFDDVTIGIGDGDRIGVVGRNGDGKSSLIKMLAGRLEPDAGKVTRRGGLRIGMLDQSDALPEGATVGGLVADGREEYEWAGDARIRDVVTGLVGDLPWDADVETLSGGQRRRVALAALLAHDWDLVILDEPTNHLDVEGITWLAEHIKRRWAVGTGALLVVTHDRWFLDEVSTATWEV
;
A
#
# COMPACT_ATOMS: atom_id res chain seq x y z
N VAL A 1 -20.26 -2.58 14.00
CA VAL A 1 -20.19 -3.04 12.61
C VAL A 1 -19.71 -4.51 12.55
N PHE A 2 -18.78 -4.90 13.41
CA PHE A 2 -18.29 -6.29 13.49
C PHE A 2 -18.68 -6.90 14.83
N ASP A 3 -19.40 -8.02 14.78
CA ASP A 3 -19.71 -8.83 15.95
C ASP A 3 -18.92 -10.15 15.87
N ASP A 4 -18.14 -10.45 16.93
CA ASP A 4 -17.41 -11.71 17.11
C ASP A 4 -16.51 -12.14 15.92
N VAL A 5 -15.67 -11.22 15.43
CA VAL A 5 -14.70 -11.52 14.35
C VAL A 5 -13.38 -12.02 14.92
N THR A 6 -12.97 -13.21 14.50
CA THR A 6 -11.62 -13.74 14.76
C THR A 6 -10.95 -14.02 13.42
N ILE A 7 -9.98 -13.19 13.07
CA ILE A 7 -9.20 -13.28 11.81
C ILE A 7 -7.71 -13.18 12.12
N GLY A 8 -6.89 -13.72 11.25
CA GLY A 8 -5.45 -13.65 11.36
C GLY A 8 -4.79 -13.48 10.00
N ILE A 9 -3.64 -12.82 9.99
CA ILE A 9 -2.78 -12.67 8.82
C ILE A 9 -1.42 -13.27 9.17
N GLY A 10 -0.98 -14.22 8.37
CA GLY A 10 0.32 -14.87 8.49
C GLY A 10 1.26 -14.54 7.35
N ASP A 11 2.50 -14.94 7.52
CA ASP A 11 3.50 -14.83 6.46
C ASP A 11 3.05 -15.63 5.22
N GLY A 12 3.13 -15.01 4.06
CA GLY A 12 2.69 -15.58 2.78
C GLY A 12 1.24 -15.27 2.41
N ASP A 13 0.44 -14.70 3.31
CA ASP A 13 -0.95 -14.37 3.03
C ASP A 13 -1.09 -13.24 2.01
N ARG A 14 -2.04 -13.41 1.09
CA ARG A 14 -2.43 -12.44 0.07
C ARG A 14 -3.94 -12.34 0.08
N ILE A 15 -4.47 -11.36 0.80
CA ILE A 15 -5.89 -11.29 1.16
C ILE A 15 -6.53 -10.08 0.51
N GLY A 16 -7.58 -10.32 -0.28
CA GLY A 16 -8.48 -9.29 -0.76
C GLY A 16 -9.65 -9.09 0.22
N VAL A 17 -9.98 -7.85 0.52
CA VAL A 17 -11.15 -7.50 1.34
C VAL A 17 -12.23 -6.95 0.43
N VAL A 18 -13.37 -7.62 0.39
CA VAL A 18 -14.53 -7.25 -0.43
C VAL A 18 -15.74 -6.98 0.45
N GLY A 19 -16.70 -6.24 -0.07
CA GLY A 19 -17.93 -5.88 0.62
C GLY A 19 -18.48 -4.57 0.08
N ARG A 20 -19.68 -4.18 0.51
CA ARG A 20 -20.32 -2.94 0.08
C ARG A 20 -19.63 -1.71 0.67
N ASN A 21 -19.84 -0.56 0.05
CA ASN A 21 -19.39 0.70 0.63
C ASN A 21 -20.13 0.94 1.95
N GLY A 22 -19.36 1.29 3.00
CA GLY A 22 -19.91 1.49 4.33
C GLY A 22 -19.91 0.26 5.25
N ASP A 23 -19.59 -0.94 4.75
CA ASP A 23 -19.59 -2.17 5.57
C ASP A 23 -18.41 -2.25 6.57
N GLY A 24 -17.52 -1.28 6.56
CA GLY A 24 -16.44 -1.18 7.55
C GLY A 24 -15.08 -1.67 7.08
N LYS A 25 -14.88 -1.94 5.77
CA LYS A 25 -13.58 -2.40 5.22
C LYS A 25 -12.41 -1.50 5.64
N SER A 26 -12.54 -0.18 5.45
CA SER A 26 -11.49 0.77 5.83
C SER A 26 -11.27 0.82 7.34
N SER A 27 -12.30 0.64 8.16
CA SER A 27 -12.16 0.54 9.62
C SER A 27 -11.40 -0.72 10.01
N LEU A 28 -11.72 -1.85 9.40
CA LEU A 28 -11.03 -3.12 9.63
C LEU A 28 -9.53 -3.01 9.34
N ILE A 29 -9.18 -2.51 8.16
CA ILE A 29 -7.76 -2.41 7.79
C ILE A 29 -7.00 -1.38 8.64
N LYS A 30 -7.66 -0.30 9.09
CA LYS A 30 -7.07 0.67 10.03
C LYS A 30 -6.84 0.07 11.41
N MET A 31 -7.76 -0.76 11.91
CA MET A 31 -7.56 -1.51 13.16
C MET A 31 -6.39 -2.48 13.04
N LEU A 32 -6.30 -3.22 11.93
CA LEU A 32 -5.18 -4.14 11.67
C LEU A 32 -3.85 -3.41 11.55
N ALA A 33 -3.83 -2.22 10.96
CA ALA A 33 -2.64 -1.37 10.87
C ALA A 33 -2.25 -0.69 12.19
N GLY A 34 -3.14 -0.69 13.19
CA GLY A 34 -2.92 0.03 14.45
C GLY A 34 -3.21 1.52 14.39
N ARG A 35 -3.93 1.97 13.37
CA ARG A 35 -4.37 3.36 13.19
C ARG A 35 -5.74 3.65 13.81
N LEU A 36 -6.46 2.62 14.20
CA LEU A 36 -7.75 2.69 14.88
C LEU A 36 -7.82 1.61 15.96
N GLU A 37 -8.34 1.97 17.13
CA GLU A 37 -8.58 0.99 18.20
C GLU A 37 -9.99 0.37 18.03
N PRO A 38 -10.15 -0.94 18.28
CA PRO A 38 -11.46 -1.57 18.27
C PRO A 38 -12.27 -1.16 19.51
N ASP A 39 -13.59 -1.02 19.35
CA ASP A 39 -14.50 -0.71 20.47
C ASP A 39 -14.53 -1.84 21.51
N ALA A 40 -14.31 -3.08 21.07
CA ALA A 40 -14.22 -4.28 21.90
C ALA A 40 -13.25 -5.29 21.28
N GLY A 41 -12.77 -6.23 22.06
CA GLY A 41 -11.77 -7.20 21.62
C GLY A 41 -10.34 -6.64 21.62
N LYS A 42 -9.46 -7.28 20.89
CA LYS A 42 -8.07 -6.84 20.77
C LYS A 42 -7.46 -7.24 19.44
N VAL A 43 -6.52 -6.42 18.96
CA VAL A 43 -5.65 -6.77 17.86
C VAL A 43 -4.26 -7.09 18.41
N THR A 44 -3.80 -8.32 18.17
CA THR A 44 -2.46 -8.76 18.60
C THR A 44 -1.53 -8.75 17.39
N ARG A 45 -0.34 -8.16 17.55
CA ARG A 45 0.70 -8.10 16.52
C ARG A 45 1.99 -8.69 17.03
N ARG A 46 2.73 -9.35 16.15
CA ARG A 46 4.10 -9.81 16.46
C ARG A 46 4.98 -8.60 16.77
N GLY A 47 5.83 -8.70 17.78
CA GLY A 47 6.79 -7.65 18.09
C GLY A 47 7.71 -7.35 16.90
N GLY A 48 8.00 -6.08 16.65
CA GLY A 48 8.86 -5.65 15.55
C GLY A 48 8.24 -5.75 14.15
N LEU A 49 6.93 -6.07 14.02
CA LEU A 49 6.25 -6.14 12.73
C LEU A 49 6.21 -4.76 12.06
N ARG A 50 6.77 -4.68 10.84
CA ARG A 50 6.75 -3.46 10.02
C ARG A 50 5.53 -3.49 9.11
N ILE A 51 4.60 -2.59 9.36
CA ILE A 51 3.35 -2.47 8.60
C ILE A 51 3.38 -1.19 7.77
N GLY A 52 3.30 -1.32 6.46
CA GLY A 52 3.07 -0.21 5.54
C GLY A 52 1.60 -0.15 5.13
N MET A 53 0.99 1.03 5.19
CA MET A 53 -0.40 1.22 4.81
C MET A 53 -0.57 2.44 3.92
N LEU A 54 -1.24 2.24 2.79
CA LEU A 54 -1.79 3.31 1.96
C LEU A 54 -3.27 3.48 2.31
N ASP A 55 -3.60 4.60 2.94
CA ASP A 55 -4.98 5.00 3.28
C ASP A 55 -5.56 5.89 2.18
N GLN A 56 -6.88 5.96 2.07
CA GLN A 56 -7.57 6.88 1.16
C GLN A 56 -7.33 8.36 1.50
N SER A 57 -7.03 8.66 2.75
CA SER A 57 -6.83 10.01 3.28
C SER A 57 -5.36 10.38 3.52
N ASP A 58 -4.40 9.61 2.99
CA ASP A 58 -2.98 9.89 3.24
C ASP A 58 -2.59 11.26 2.70
N ALA A 59 -2.42 12.20 3.62
CA ALA A 59 -1.82 13.50 3.34
C ALA A 59 -0.29 13.35 3.26
N LEU A 60 0.29 13.89 2.20
CA LEU A 60 1.74 13.98 2.11
C LEU A 60 2.23 15.17 2.96
N PRO A 61 3.43 15.08 3.55
CA PRO A 61 4.00 16.18 4.35
C PRO A 61 4.14 17.47 3.53
N GLU A 62 3.80 18.60 4.12
CA GLU A 62 4.00 19.92 3.51
C GLU A 62 5.48 20.16 3.23
N GLY A 63 5.79 20.78 2.09
CA GLY A 63 7.15 21.08 1.67
C GLY A 63 7.98 19.84 1.27
N ALA A 64 7.38 18.67 1.19
CA ALA A 64 8.06 17.49 0.70
C ALA A 64 8.16 17.48 -0.83
N THR A 65 9.23 16.90 -1.36
CA THR A 65 9.38 16.65 -2.80
C THR A 65 9.09 15.20 -3.15
N VAL A 66 8.81 14.95 -4.44
CA VAL A 66 8.60 13.58 -4.95
C VAL A 66 9.79 12.70 -4.56
N GLY A 67 11.00 13.13 -4.88
CA GLY A 67 12.21 12.38 -4.57
C GLY A 67 12.49 12.22 -3.09
N GLY A 68 12.24 13.27 -2.31
CA GLY A 68 12.41 13.23 -0.87
C GLY A 68 11.56 12.16 -0.20
N LEU A 69 10.32 11.98 -0.67
CA LEU A 69 9.42 10.96 -0.15
C LEU A 69 9.75 9.53 -0.64
N VAL A 70 10.04 9.38 -1.93
CA VAL A 70 10.29 8.05 -2.51
C VAL A 70 11.65 7.51 -2.09
N ALA A 71 12.68 8.35 -2.07
CA ALA A 71 14.02 7.96 -1.66
C ALA A 71 14.26 8.05 -0.15
N ASP A 72 13.31 8.53 0.63
CA ASP A 72 13.45 8.71 2.09
C ASP A 72 14.67 9.58 2.46
N GLY A 73 14.86 10.67 1.72
CA GLY A 73 15.97 11.59 1.91
C GLY A 73 17.34 11.06 1.48
N ARG A 74 17.42 9.87 0.89
CA ARG A 74 18.68 9.33 0.36
C ARG A 74 19.14 10.09 -0.88
N GLU A 75 20.44 10.25 -1.01
CA GLU A 75 21.04 10.85 -2.19
C GLU A 75 20.89 9.95 -3.43
N GLU A 76 20.94 10.54 -4.63
CA GLU A 76 20.73 9.81 -5.88
C GLU A 76 21.64 8.60 -6.03
N TYR A 77 22.93 8.72 -5.68
CA TYR A 77 23.89 7.63 -5.77
C TYR A 77 23.58 6.45 -4.83
N GLU A 78 22.84 6.70 -3.73
CA GLU A 78 22.45 5.68 -2.76
C GLU A 78 21.24 4.87 -3.25
N TRP A 79 20.20 5.55 -3.74
CA TRP A 79 18.98 4.85 -4.18
C TRP A 79 19.05 4.37 -5.64
N ALA A 80 19.86 5.01 -6.51
CA ALA A 80 20.00 4.58 -7.89
C ALA A 80 20.59 3.17 -8.03
N GLY A 81 21.32 2.71 -7.02
CA GLY A 81 21.77 1.31 -6.91
C GLY A 81 20.68 0.32 -6.50
N ASP A 82 19.59 0.79 -5.88
CA ASP A 82 18.50 -0.07 -5.41
C ASP A 82 17.51 -0.37 -6.55
N ALA A 83 17.50 -1.64 -6.98
CA ALA A 83 16.66 -2.08 -8.10
C ALA A 83 15.16 -1.92 -7.80
N ARG A 84 14.73 -2.06 -6.55
CA ARG A 84 13.35 -1.88 -6.15
C ARG A 84 12.91 -0.42 -6.26
N ILE A 85 13.74 0.51 -5.79
CA ILE A 85 13.41 1.93 -5.89
C ILE A 85 13.36 2.36 -7.35
N ARG A 86 14.30 1.91 -8.19
CA ARG A 86 14.25 2.19 -9.64
C ARG A 86 12.97 1.64 -10.28
N ASP A 87 12.56 0.41 -9.93
CA ASP A 87 11.32 -0.19 -10.42
C ASP A 87 10.10 0.65 -10.04
N VAL A 88 10.01 1.06 -8.76
CA VAL A 88 8.93 1.89 -8.24
C VAL A 88 8.91 3.28 -8.91
N VAL A 89 10.07 3.92 -9.05
CA VAL A 89 10.17 5.22 -9.72
C VAL A 89 9.67 5.12 -11.15
N THR A 90 10.16 4.14 -11.91
CA THR A 90 9.78 3.95 -13.31
C THR A 90 8.30 3.63 -13.46
N GLY A 91 7.74 2.80 -12.57
CA GLY A 91 6.36 2.32 -12.69
C GLY A 91 5.30 3.33 -12.22
N LEU A 92 5.62 4.23 -11.31
CA LEU A 92 4.62 5.10 -10.68
C LEU A 92 4.86 6.60 -10.83
N VAL A 93 6.10 7.07 -10.84
CA VAL A 93 6.43 8.50 -10.76
C VAL A 93 7.44 8.98 -11.79
N GLY A 94 7.82 8.15 -12.77
CA GLY A 94 8.83 8.49 -13.76
C GLY A 94 8.48 9.67 -14.68
N ASP A 95 7.21 10.03 -14.76
CA ASP A 95 6.70 11.21 -15.48
C ASP A 95 6.69 12.49 -14.64
N LEU A 96 6.98 12.40 -13.34
CA LEU A 96 6.95 13.53 -12.42
C LEU A 96 8.37 14.08 -12.21
N PRO A 97 8.54 15.42 -12.13
CA PRO A 97 9.82 16.00 -11.75
C PRO A 97 10.21 15.54 -10.34
N TRP A 98 11.43 15.07 -10.18
CA TRP A 98 11.94 14.51 -8.94
C TRP A 98 11.97 15.52 -7.77
N ASP A 99 12.24 16.77 -8.09
CA ASP A 99 12.28 17.91 -7.17
C ASP A 99 10.95 18.67 -7.04
N ALA A 100 9.90 18.20 -7.70
CA ALA A 100 8.59 18.83 -7.61
C ALA A 100 8.06 18.76 -6.18
N ASP A 101 7.58 19.91 -5.69
CA ASP A 101 6.84 20.00 -4.45
C ASP A 101 5.50 19.25 -4.57
N VAL A 102 5.21 18.37 -3.64
CA VAL A 102 3.98 17.56 -3.68
C VAL A 102 2.70 18.38 -3.59
N GLU A 103 2.77 19.61 -3.06
CA GLU A 103 1.63 20.52 -3.01
C GLU A 103 1.21 21.02 -4.39
N THR A 104 2.14 21.04 -5.34
CA THR A 104 1.88 21.47 -6.73
C THR A 104 1.25 20.39 -7.59
N LEU A 105 1.23 19.15 -7.11
CA LEU A 105 0.72 17.99 -7.83
C LEU A 105 -0.81 17.88 -7.77
N SER A 106 -1.40 17.29 -8.81
CA SER A 106 -2.79 16.89 -8.78
C SER A 106 -3.05 15.81 -7.71
N GLY A 107 -4.31 15.64 -7.30
CA GLY A 107 -4.66 14.59 -6.34
C GLY A 107 -4.25 13.18 -6.79
N GLY A 108 -4.39 12.88 -8.07
CA GLY A 108 -3.96 11.59 -8.63
C GLY A 108 -2.44 11.41 -8.63
N GLN A 109 -1.70 12.47 -8.94
CA GLN A 109 -0.23 12.46 -8.87
C GLN A 109 0.24 12.29 -7.42
N ARG A 110 -0.34 13.01 -6.47
CA ARG A 110 -0.05 12.84 -5.03
C ARG A 110 -0.32 11.41 -4.58
N ARG A 111 -1.40 10.79 -5.04
CA ARG A 111 -1.71 9.40 -4.72
C ARG A 111 -0.65 8.44 -5.25
N ARG A 112 -0.17 8.64 -6.49
CA ARG A 112 0.94 7.86 -7.07
C ARG A 112 2.24 8.04 -6.27
N VAL A 113 2.54 9.24 -5.82
CA VAL A 113 3.72 9.51 -4.98
C VAL A 113 3.59 8.81 -3.62
N ALA A 114 2.43 8.85 -2.97
CA ALA A 114 2.18 8.15 -1.71
C ALA A 114 2.37 6.63 -1.85
N LEU A 115 1.83 6.05 -2.92
CA LEU A 115 2.02 4.63 -3.23
C LEU A 115 3.49 4.30 -3.51
N ALA A 116 4.19 5.13 -4.29
CA ALA A 116 5.61 4.95 -4.56
C ALA A 116 6.46 5.02 -3.29
N ALA A 117 6.22 6.00 -2.44
CA ALA A 117 6.91 6.14 -1.16
C ALA A 117 6.69 4.91 -0.27
N LEU A 118 5.46 4.39 -0.22
CA LEU A 118 5.17 3.16 0.51
C LEU A 118 5.96 1.98 -0.06
N LEU A 119 5.89 1.74 -1.37
CA LEU A 119 6.46 0.56 -2.01
C LEU A 119 7.99 0.59 -2.11
N ALA A 120 8.62 1.76 -1.99
CA ALA A 120 10.06 1.90 -1.94
C ALA A 120 10.70 1.32 -0.67
N HIS A 121 9.92 1.09 0.38
CA HIS A 121 10.39 0.57 1.67
C HIS A 121 10.09 -0.91 1.87
N ASP A 122 10.79 -1.51 2.84
CA ASP A 122 10.55 -2.90 3.25
C ASP A 122 9.48 -2.97 4.33
N TRP A 123 8.47 -3.81 4.08
CA TRP A 123 7.37 -4.09 4.98
C TRP A 123 7.16 -5.59 5.15
N ASP A 124 6.80 -6.01 6.35
CA ASP A 124 6.37 -7.37 6.62
C ASP A 124 4.89 -7.57 6.23
N LEU A 125 4.08 -6.52 6.39
CA LEU A 125 2.70 -6.45 5.92
C LEU A 125 2.48 -5.14 5.16
N VAL A 126 1.93 -5.25 3.97
CA VAL A 126 1.45 -4.10 3.18
C VAL A 126 -0.08 -4.11 3.15
N ILE A 127 -0.68 -2.99 3.51
CA ILE A 127 -2.12 -2.76 3.47
C ILE A 127 -2.42 -1.66 2.46
N LEU A 128 -3.24 -1.97 1.46
CA LEU A 128 -3.59 -1.05 0.38
C LEU A 128 -5.10 -0.81 0.35
N ASP A 129 -5.50 0.45 0.51
CA ASP A 129 -6.90 0.86 0.39
C ASP A 129 -7.11 1.57 -0.96
N GLU A 130 -7.80 0.88 -1.90
CA GLU A 130 -8.06 1.32 -3.27
C GLU A 130 -6.80 1.81 -4.02
N PRO A 131 -5.76 0.95 -4.13
CA PRO A 131 -4.48 1.36 -4.70
C PRO A 131 -4.52 1.60 -6.21
N THR A 132 -5.52 1.07 -6.91
CA THR A 132 -5.69 1.20 -8.37
C THR A 132 -6.33 2.52 -8.78
N ASN A 133 -6.93 3.25 -7.83
CA ASN A 133 -7.49 4.55 -8.10
C ASN A 133 -6.41 5.52 -8.60
N HIS A 134 -6.72 6.24 -9.66
CA HIS A 134 -5.82 7.19 -10.35
C HIS A 134 -4.60 6.57 -11.05
N LEU A 135 -4.58 5.25 -11.23
CA LEU A 135 -3.64 4.57 -12.11
C LEU A 135 -4.31 4.28 -13.46
N ASP A 136 -3.53 4.38 -14.51
CA ASP A 136 -3.90 3.86 -15.82
C ASP A 136 -3.68 2.34 -15.91
N VAL A 137 -4.05 1.73 -17.01
CA VAL A 137 -3.93 0.27 -17.21
C VAL A 137 -2.48 -0.20 -17.06
N GLU A 138 -1.52 0.58 -17.52
CA GLU A 138 -0.10 0.24 -17.41
C GLU A 138 0.36 0.28 -15.94
N GLY A 139 -0.05 1.30 -15.20
CA GLY A 139 0.23 1.45 -13.76
C GLY A 139 -0.41 0.32 -12.92
N ILE A 140 -1.65 -0.06 -13.24
CA ILE A 140 -2.32 -1.17 -12.55
C ILE A 140 -1.61 -2.49 -12.82
N THR A 141 -1.23 -2.74 -14.08
CA THR A 141 -0.50 -3.95 -14.48
C THR A 141 0.87 -4.01 -13.79
N TRP A 142 1.60 -2.89 -13.82
CA TRP A 142 2.88 -2.79 -13.13
C TRP A 142 2.74 -3.07 -11.62
N LEU A 143 1.71 -2.48 -10.96
CA LEU A 143 1.47 -2.66 -9.54
C LEU A 143 1.20 -4.13 -9.19
N ALA A 144 0.39 -4.83 -9.98
CA ALA A 144 0.12 -6.25 -9.79
C ALA A 144 1.41 -7.08 -9.90
N GLU A 145 2.23 -6.85 -10.91
CA GLU A 145 3.49 -7.55 -11.08
C GLU A 145 4.51 -7.21 -9.97
N HIS A 146 4.57 -5.95 -9.54
CA HIS A 146 5.42 -5.52 -8.42
C HIS A 146 5.05 -6.25 -7.13
N ILE A 147 3.76 -6.30 -6.79
CA ILE A 147 3.26 -7.00 -5.59
C ILE A 147 3.57 -8.50 -5.64
N LYS A 148 3.39 -9.15 -6.78
CA LYS A 148 3.70 -10.58 -6.96
C LYS A 148 5.17 -10.91 -6.69
N ARG A 149 6.08 -9.99 -7.06
CA ARG A 149 7.54 -10.17 -6.93
C ARG A 149 8.12 -9.62 -5.63
N ARG A 150 7.30 -8.92 -4.84
CA ARG A 150 7.78 -8.15 -3.68
C ARG A 150 8.42 -9.00 -2.61
N TRP A 151 7.89 -10.18 -2.36
CA TRP A 151 8.38 -11.09 -1.31
C TRP A 151 8.73 -12.45 -1.88
N ALA A 152 9.66 -13.12 -1.21
CA ALA A 152 9.90 -14.54 -1.46
C ALA A 152 8.66 -15.37 -1.11
N VAL A 153 8.53 -16.53 -1.73
CA VAL A 153 7.40 -17.45 -1.48
C VAL A 153 7.27 -17.76 0.02
N GLY A 154 6.07 -17.61 0.54
CA GLY A 154 5.77 -17.88 1.96
C GLY A 154 6.23 -16.79 2.93
N THR A 155 6.66 -15.63 2.44
CA THR A 155 7.06 -14.51 3.29
C THR A 155 6.24 -13.26 2.99
N GLY A 156 6.24 -12.33 3.92
CA GLY A 156 5.50 -11.08 3.84
C GLY A 156 3.99 -11.31 3.71
N ALA A 157 3.20 -10.28 3.86
CA ALA A 157 1.75 -10.38 3.70
C ALA A 157 1.18 -9.15 3.00
N LEU A 158 0.06 -9.37 2.29
CA LEU A 158 -0.72 -8.34 1.61
C LEU A 158 -2.16 -8.38 2.10
N LEU A 159 -2.69 -7.20 2.41
CA LEU A 159 -4.12 -6.97 2.59
C LEU A 159 -4.54 -5.85 1.65
N VAL A 160 -5.49 -6.10 0.76
CA VAL A 160 -5.92 -5.12 -0.23
C VAL A 160 -7.44 -4.98 -0.25
N VAL A 161 -7.91 -3.73 -0.22
CA VAL A 161 -9.29 -3.35 -0.49
C VAL A 161 -9.31 -2.72 -1.87
N THR A 162 -10.10 -3.27 -2.80
CA THR A 162 -10.27 -2.70 -4.14
C THR A 162 -11.56 -3.16 -4.78
N HIS A 163 -12.09 -2.33 -5.67
CA HIS A 163 -13.20 -2.68 -6.57
C HIS A 163 -12.70 -3.20 -7.93
N ASP A 164 -11.42 -3.12 -8.20
CA ASP A 164 -10.80 -3.65 -9.41
C ASP A 164 -10.65 -5.17 -9.27
N ARG A 165 -11.57 -5.91 -9.92
CA ARG A 165 -11.62 -7.37 -9.84
C ARG A 165 -10.40 -8.03 -10.48
N TRP A 166 -9.93 -7.49 -11.60
CA TRP A 166 -8.75 -8.02 -12.26
C TRP A 166 -7.53 -7.93 -11.35
N PHE A 167 -7.31 -6.75 -10.77
CA PHE A 167 -6.20 -6.55 -9.83
C PHE A 167 -6.31 -7.48 -8.62
N LEU A 168 -7.52 -7.60 -8.05
CA LEU A 168 -7.77 -8.49 -6.92
C LEU A 168 -7.41 -9.94 -7.24
N ASP A 169 -7.86 -10.45 -8.40
CA ASP A 169 -7.59 -11.82 -8.85
C ASP A 169 -6.09 -12.06 -9.10
N GLU A 170 -5.36 -11.03 -9.56
CA GLU A 170 -3.93 -11.13 -9.82
C GLU A 170 -3.08 -11.18 -8.54
N VAL A 171 -3.46 -10.47 -7.48
CA VAL A 171 -2.60 -10.26 -6.31
C VAL A 171 -3.05 -11.01 -5.06
N SER A 172 -4.29 -11.51 -4.99
CA SER A 172 -4.81 -12.20 -3.81
C SER A 172 -5.04 -13.69 -4.06
N THR A 173 -4.86 -14.47 -2.99
CA THR A 173 -5.11 -15.92 -2.98
C THR A 173 -6.26 -16.30 -2.05
N ALA A 174 -6.73 -15.35 -1.25
CA ALA A 174 -7.86 -15.49 -0.35
C ALA A 174 -8.67 -14.19 -0.32
N THR A 175 -9.93 -14.30 0.06
CA THR A 175 -10.85 -13.15 0.14
C THR A 175 -11.57 -13.16 1.48
N TRP A 176 -11.60 -12.00 2.13
CA TRP A 176 -12.50 -11.74 3.25
C TRP A 176 -13.69 -10.93 2.79
N GLU A 177 -14.86 -11.40 3.08
CA GLU A 177 -16.12 -10.69 2.85
C GLU A 177 -16.56 -9.98 4.15
N VAL A 178 -16.81 -8.69 4.04
CA VAL A 178 -17.17 -7.80 5.15
C VAL A 178 -18.56 -7.26 4.95
#